data_6b2b5bb98f35f97f75143999444c4394
#
_entry.id   6b2b5bb98f35f97f75143999444c4394
#
_cell.length_a   1.000
_cell.length_b   1.000
_cell.length_c   1.000
_cell.angle_alpha   90.00
_cell.angle_beta   90.00
_cell.angle_gamma   90.00
#
_symmetry.space_group_name_H-M   'P 1'
#
loop_
_entity.id
_entity.type
_entity.pdbx_description
1 polymer ?
#
loop_
_entity_poly.entity_id
_entity_poly.type
_entity_poly.pdbx_seq_one_letter_code
_entity_poly.pdbx_strand_id
1 'polypeptide(L)'
;MATKTLADLSEKMRDIDFAMLSTHTKGGAIGARPMSNNREVDYDGDSYYFTWDKSLMVEDIEADPQVGLSFLGKSGVLGMRPFFVAVEGRAELIRDKAQFAAHWTTDLDRWFDDGIHTAGLVLIKVKASRVHYWDGEDEGELLV
;
A
#
# COMPACT_ATOMS: atom_id res chain seq x y z
N MET A 1 19.17 -3.70 19.95
CA MET A 1 17.75 -3.32 20.06
C MET A 1 16.87 -4.39 19.43
N ALA A 2 15.72 -4.62 20.00
CA ALA A 2 14.79 -5.60 19.44
C ALA A 2 14.24 -5.10 18.10
N THR A 3 14.18 -6.01 17.12
CA THR A 3 13.53 -5.74 15.84
C THR A 3 12.04 -5.57 16.05
N LYS A 4 11.43 -4.58 15.40
CA LYS A 4 10.00 -4.38 15.44
C LYS A 4 9.29 -5.53 14.71
N THR A 5 8.08 -5.83 15.15
CA THR A 5 7.21 -6.81 14.48
C THR A 5 6.28 -6.09 13.49
N LEU A 6 5.59 -6.87 12.63
CA LEU A 6 4.56 -6.29 11.75
C LEU A 6 3.45 -5.62 12.57
N ALA A 7 3.12 -6.17 13.74
CA ALA A 7 2.11 -5.56 14.61
C ALA A 7 2.55 -4.18 15.12
N ASP A 8 3.83 -4.04 15.48
CA ASP A 8 4.40 -2.75 15.89
C ASP A 8 4.31 -1.73 14.76
N LEU A 9 4.64 -2.13 13.54
CA LEU A 9 4.58 -1.25 12.37
C LEU A 9 3.13 -0.90 12.03
N SER A 10 2.23 -1.87 12.08
CA SER A 10 0.81 -1.68 11.80
C SER A 10 0.20 -0.58 12.65
N GLU A 11 0.50 -0.58 13.93
CA GLU A 11 -0.02 0.41 14.87
C GLU A 11 0.36 1.84 14.44
N LYS A 12 1.59 2.05 13.99
CA LYS A 12 2.07 3.35 13.51
C LYS A 12 1.58 3.68 12.11
N MET A 13 1.40 2.67 11.25
CA MET A 13 0.95 2.87 9.88
C MET A 13 -0.50 3.34 9.81
N ARG A 14 -1.30 3.10 10.83
CA ARG A 14 -2.71 3.53 10.88
C ARG A 14 -2.87 5.05 10.83
N ASP A 15 -1.87 5.80 11.24
CA ASP A 15 -1.93 7.27 11.22
C ASP A 15 -1.54 7.85 9.86
N ILE A 16 -1.17 7.02 8.90
CA ILE A 16 -0.74 7.46 7.58
C ILE A 16 -1.91 7.40 6.62
N ASP A 17 -2.25 8.55 6.01
CA ASP A 17 -3.41 8.65 5.11
C ASP A 17 -3.13 8.08 3.71
N PHE A 18 -1.91 8.23 3.21
CA PHE A 18 -1.56 7.85 1.84
C PHE A 18 -0.24 7.09 1.80
N ALA A 19 -0.19 6.10 0.92
CA ALA A 19 1.04 5.42 0.54
C ALA A 19 1.36 5.76 -0.90
N MET A 20 2.65 5.78 -1.25
CA MET A 20 3.08 5.87 -2.65
C MET A 20 3.32 4.47 -3.16
N LEU A 21 2.61 4.10 -4.21
CA LEU A 21 2.79 2.82 -4.88
C LEU A 21 3.67 3.04 -6.11
N SER A 22 4.81 2.37 -6.14
CA SER A 22 5.78 2.45 -7.22
C SER A 22 5.74 1.20 -8.09
N THR A 23 5.75 1.39 -9.40
CA THR A 23 5.73 0.30 -10.39
C THR A 23 6.84 0.53 -11.41
N HIS A 24 7.22 -0.53 -12.12
CA HIS A 24 8.05 -0.40 -13.32
C HIS A 24 7.17 0.03 -14.48
N THR A 25 7.46 1.19 -15.06
CA THR A 25 6.72 1.69 -16.20
C THR A 25 7.30 1.14 -17.50
N LYS A 26 6.59 1.35 -18.60
CA LYS A 26 7.05 1.00 -19.93
C LYS A 26 8.40 1.67 -20.21
N GLY A 27 9.40 0.89 -20.61
CA GLY A 27 10.75 1.38 -20.81
C GLY A 27 11.67 1.23 -19.60
N GLY A 28 11.17 0.68 -18.50
CA GLY A 28 11.99 0.35 -17.32
C GLY A 28 12.17 1.47 -16.31
N ALA A 29 11.50 2.61 -16.49
CA ALA A 29 11.51 3.67 -15.48
C ALA A 29 10.65 3.26 -14.27
N ILE A 30 10.77 4.00 -13.19
CA ILE A 30 9.97 3.79 -11.98
C ILE A 30 8.97 4.93 -11.86
N GLY A 31 7.68 4.60 -11.88
CA GLY A 31 6.60 5.56 -11.64
C GLY A 31 5.98 5.34 -10.28
N ALA A 32 5.52 6.40 -9.64
CA ALA A 32 4.87 6.32 -8.35
C ALA A 32 3.59 7.16 -8.34
N ARG A 33 2.60 6.72 -7.57
CA ARG A 33 1.33 7.45 -7.41
C ARG A 33 0.79 7.26 -6.00
N PRO A 34 0.02 8.24 -5.49
CA PRO A 34 -0.57 8.11 -4.17
C PRO A 34 -1.75 7.14 -4.17
N MET A 35 -1.82 6.34 -3.13
CA MET A 35 -2.92 5.42 -2.86
C MET A 35 -3.43 5.67 -1.45
N SER A 36 -4.75 5.60 -1.29
CA SER A 36 -5.36 5.77 0.01
C SER A 36 -5.03 4.58 0.91
N ASN A 37 -4.40 4.85 2.05
CA ASN A 37 -4.06 3.81 3.00
C ASN A 37 -5.31 3.36 3.76
N ASN A 38 -5.52 2.05 3.85
CA ASN A 38 -6.64 1.52 4.63
C ASN A 38 -6.26 1.48 6.11
N ARG A 39 -6.77 2.48 6.85
CA ARG A 39 -6.47 2.67 8.27
C ARG A 39 -7.30 1.78 9.20
N GLU A 40 -8.32 1.12 8.65
CA GLU A 40 -9.24 0.27 9.42
C GLU A 40 -8.75 -1.16 9.57
N VAL A 41 -7.73 -1.54 8.81
CA VAL A 41 -7.23 -2.92 8.76
C VAL A 41 -5.80 -2.98 9.28
N ASP A 42 -5.52 -3.99 10.10
CA ASP A 42 -4.17 -4.24 10.57
C ASP A 42 -3.26 -4.64 9.40
N TYR A 43 -2.05 -4.10 9.41
CA TYR A 43 -1.07 -4.47 8.40
C TYR A 43 -0.43 -5.80 8.78
N ASP A 44 -0.62 -6.79 7.92
CA ASP A 44 -0.09 -8.16 8.09
C ASP A 44 0.93 -8.55 7.01
N GLY A 45 1.37 -7.59 6.22
CA GLY A 45 2.23 -7.81 5.05
C GLY A 45 1.48 -7.70 3.73
N ASP A 46 0.15 -7.70 3.75
CA ASP A 46 -0.69 -7.52 2.57
C ASP A 46 -1.32 -6.13 2.58
N SER A 47 -1.35 -5.49 1.43
CA SER A 47 -2.03 -4.20 1.24
C SER A 47 -3.00 -4.30 0.08
N TYR A 48 -4.11 -3.59 0.18
CA TYR A 48 -5.21 -3.67 -0.79
C TYR A 48 -5.60 -2.29 -1.27
N TYR A 49 -5.64 -2.10 -2.60
CA TYR A 49 -5.99 -0.82 -3.22
C TYR A 49 -6.94 -1.04 -4.38
N PHE A 50 -7.95 -0.17 -4.48
CA PHE A 50 -8.87 -0.21 -5.61
C PHE A 50 -8.47 0.81 -6.67
N THR A 51 -8.62 0.45 -7.93
CA THR A 51 -8.35 1.32 -9.07
C THR A 51 -9.20 0.90 -10.27
N TRP A 52 -8.96 1.55 -11.40
CA TRP A 52 -9.67 1.30 -12.65
C TRP A 52 -8.84 0.40 -13.54
N ASP A 53 -9.49 -0.55 -14.21
CA ASP A 53 -8.85 -1.52 -15.10
C ASP A 53 -8.02 -0.85 -16.21
N LYS A 54 -8.45 0.33 -16.66
CA LYS A 54 -7.77 1.08 -17.73
C LYS A 54 -6.67 2.01 -17.23
N SER A 55 -6.32 1.97 -15.95
CA SER A 55 -5.24 2.81 -15.45
C SER A 55 -3.87 2.34 -15.95
N LEU A 56 -2.92 3.28 -16.09
CA LEU A 56 -1.54 2.95 -16.45
C LEU A 56 -0.90 2.03 -15.41
N MET A 57 -1.28 2.18 -14.17
CA MET A 57 -0.78 1.35 -13.07
C MET A 57 -1.11 -0.13 -13.28
N VAL A 58 -2.32 -0.44 -13.74
CA VAL A 58 -2.74 -1.81 -14.04
C VAL A 58 -1.90 -2.38 -15.19
N GLU A 59 -1.68 -1.60 -16.25
CA GLU A 59 -0.80 -2.01 -17.35
C GLU A 59 0.62 -2.31 -16.86
N ASP A 60 1.16 -1.46 -16.00
CA ASP A 60 2.51 -1.63 -15.44
C ASP A 60 2.59 -2.94 -14.66
N ILE A 61 1.60 -3.20 -13.81
CA ILE A 61 1.56 -4.40 -12.97
C ILE A 61 1.39 -5.68 -13.82
N GLU A 62 0.59 -5.62 -14.89
CA GLU A 62 0.44 -6.76 -15.81
C GLU A 62 1.77 -7.10 -16.47
N ALA A 63 2.54 -6.08 -16.85
CA ALA A 63 3.83 -6.27 -17.49
C ALA A 63 4.92 -6.71 -16.50
N ASP A 64 4.92 -6.14 -15.27
CA ASP A 64 5.88 -6.46 -14.22
C ASP A 64 5.19 -6.31 -12.86
N PRO A 65 4.93 -7.43 -12.17
CA PRO A 65 4.22 -7.40 -10.89
C PRO A 65 5.06 -6.93 -9.70
N GLN A 66 6.35 -6.67 -9.89
CA GLN A 66 7.18 -6.16 -8.80
C GLN A 66 6.83 -4.70 -8.52
N VAL A 67 6.54 -4.41 -7.26
CA VAL A 67 6.11 -3.08 -6.82
C VAL A 67 6.80 -2.68 -5.52
N GLY A 68 6.72 -1.39 -5.21
CA GLY A 68 7.15 -0.87 -3.93
C GLY A 68 6.04 -0.02 -3.33
N LEU A 69 5.98 0.00 -2.00
CA LEU A 69 5.12 0.90 -1.26
C LEU A 69 5.98 1.75 -0.34
N SER A 70 5.65 3.01 -0.23
CA SER A 70 6.33 3.93 0.68
C SER A 70 5.29 4.61 1.55
N PHE A 71 5.47 4.52 2.86
CA PHE A 71 4.61 5.13 3.85
C PHE A 71 5.40 6.21 4.59
N LEU A 72 4.91 7.43 4.54
CA LEU A 72 5.53 8.57 5.19
C LEU A 72 4.66 9.00 6.37
N GLY A 73 5.14 8.79 7.58
CA GLY A 73 4.46 9.23 8.78
C GLY A 73 4.52 10.74 8.94
N LYS A 74 3.63 11.28 9.75
CA LYS A 74 3.61 12.71 10.06
C LYS A 74 4.86 13.07 10.85
N SER A 75 5.35 14.29 10.66
CA SER A 75 6.47 14.81 11.45
C SER A 75 6.09 14.80 12.94
N GLY A 76 6.99 14.29 13.76
CA GLY A 76 6.77 14.24 15.19
C GLY A 76 6.72 15.63 15.82
N VAL A 77 6.12 15.71 16.99
CA VAL A 77 6.09 16.92 17.80
C VAL A 77 7.47 17.14 18.41
N LEU A 78 7.90 18.39 18.53
CA LEU A 78 9.14 18.78 19.23
C LEU A 78 10.42 18.18 18.62
N GLY A 79 10.52 18.16 17.28
CA GLY A 79 11.73 17.74 16.60
C GLY A 79 11.95 16.23 16.56
N MET A 80 10.97 15.43 16.91
CA MET A 80 11.03 13.99 16.75
C MET A 80 11.07 13.64 15.26
N ARG A 81 11.90 12.67 14.90
CA ARG A 81 12.00 12.21 13.51
C ARG A 81 10.70 11.52 13.09
N PRO A 82 10.25 11.71 11.85
CA PRO A 82 9.06 11.02 11.37
C PRO A 82 9.33 9.52 11.21
N PHE A 83 8.22 8.78 11.15
CA PHE A 83 8.23 7.34 10.91
C PHE A 83 8.10 7.06 9.41
N PHE A 84 8.91 6.16 8.89
CA PHE A 84 8.87 5.76 7.48
C PHE A 84 8.83 4.25 7.36
N VAL A 85 8.12 3.77 6.34
CA VAL A 85 8.15 2.35 5.97
C VAL A 85 8.27 2.25 4.45
N ALA A 86 9.18 1.41 3.98
CA ALA A 86 9.31 1.04 2.58
C ALA A 86 9.08 -0.46 2.44
N VAL A 87 8.23 -0.84 1.50
CA VAL A 87 7.87 -2.23 1.24
C VAL A 87 8.32 -2.62 -0.15
N GLU A 88 9.03 -3.72 -0.26
CA GLU A 88 9.25 -4.40 -1.53
C GLU A 88 8.26 -5.55 -1.61
N GLY A 89 7.54 -5.64 -2.70
CA GLY A 89 6.48 -6.63 -2.80
C GLY A 89 6.11 -6.99 -4.22
N ARG A 90 5.07 -7.79 -4.32
CA ARG A 90 4.54 -8.26 -5.58
C ARG A 90 3.05 -8.01 -5.62
N ALA A 91 2.58 -7.42 -6.71
CA ALA A 91 1.17 -7.08 -6.89
C ALA A 91 0.43 -8.18 -7.64
N GLU A 92 -0.81 -8.38 -7.21
CA GLU A 92 -1.76 -9.28 -7.85
C GLU A 92 -3.01 -8.48 -8.20
N LEU A 93 -3.51 -8.64 -9.41
CA LEU A 93 -4.75 -7.98 -9.86
C LEU A 93 -5.93 -8.92 -9.65
N ILE A 94 -6.92 -8.44 -8.91
CA ILE A 94 -8.11 -9.23 -8.55
C ILE A 94 -9.34 -8.55 -9.15
N ARG A 95 -10.18 -9.34 -9.85
CA ARG A 95 -11.39 -8.84 -10.51
C ARG A 95 -12.68 -9.53 -10.02
N ASP A 96 -12.60 -10.17 -8.87
CA ASP A 96 -13.71 -10.92 -8.27
C ASP A 96 -14.48 -10.04 -7.28
N LYS A 97 -15.80 -9.88 -7.49
CA LYS A 97 -16.66 -9.05 -6.64
C LYS A 97 -16.71 -9.51 -5.18
N ALA A 98 -16.59 -10.81 -4.92
CA ALA A 98 -16.55 -11.31 -3.55
C ALA A 98 -15.32 -10.77 -2.82
N GLN A 99 -14.17 -10.69 -3.50
CA GLN A 99 -12.96 -10.11 -2.95
C GLN A 99 -13.12 -8.58 -2.79
N PHE A 100 -13.80 -7.92 -3.71
CA PHE A 100 -14.09 -6.49 -3.58
C PHE A 100 -14.88 -6.22 -2.31
N ALA A 101 -15.93 -6.99 -2.07
CA ALA A 101 -16.76 -6.84 -0.89
C ALA A 101 -15.97 -7.09 0.40
N ALA A 102 -15.08 -8.07 0.39
CA ALA A 102 -14.25 -8.42 1.55
C ALA A 102 -13.29 -7.30 1.96
N HIS A 103 -12.86 -6.47 1.01
CA HIS A 103 -11.86 -5.43 1.26
C HIS A 103 -12.39 -4.01 1.08
N TRP A 104 -13.69 -3.84 0.86
CA TRP A 104 -14.29 -2.52 0.71
C TRP A 104 -14.41 -1.81 2.05
N THR A 105 -14.08 -0.52 2.07
CA THR A 105 -14.28 0.35 3.23
C THR A 105 -15.11 1.56 2.84
N THR A 106 -15.77 2.18 3.82
CA THR A 106 -16.63 3.34 3.57
C THR A 106 -15.89 4.54 2.99
N ASP A 107 -14.60 4.68 3.29
CA ASP A 107 -13.77 5.75 2.72
C ASP A 107 -13.68 5.68 1.20
N LEU A 108 -13.85 4.50 0.62
CA LEU A 108 -13.79 4.30 -0.83
C LEU A 108 -15.04 4.83 -1.54
N ASP A 109 -16.15 5.02 -0.83
CA ASP A 109 -17.41 5.46 -1.41
C ASP A 109 -17.29 6.84 -2.10
N ARG A 110 -16.42 7.69 -1.60
CA ARG A 110 -16.18 9.01 -2.21
C ARG A 110 -15.40 8.95 -3.53
N TRP A 111 -14.70 7.83 -3.78
CA TRP A 111 -13.92 7.64 -5.01
C TRP A 111 -14.68 6.84 -6.06
N PHE A 112 -15.61 5.99 -5.63
CA PHE A 112 -16.33 5.06 -6.50
C PHE A 112 -17.82 5.10 -6.14
N ASP A 113 -18.59 5.87 -6.89
CA ASP A 113 -20.02 6.12 -6.62
C ASP A 113 -20.87 4.85 -6.65
N ASP A 114 -20.50 3.87 -7.48
CA ASP A 114 -21.22 2.60 -7.61
C ASP A 114 -20.69 1.50 -6.68
N GLY A 115 -19.74 1.82 -5.79
CA GLY A 115 -19.17 0.87 -4.86
C GLY A 115 -18.53 -0.32 -5.55
N ILE A 116 -18.76 -1.50 -5.02
CA ILE A 116 -18.20 -2.74 -5.58
C ILE A 116 -18.79 -3.09 -6.96
N HIS A 117 -19.86 -2.41 -7.38
CA HIS A 117 -20.49 -2.58 -8.68
C HIS A 117 -19.94 -1.62 -9.74
N THR A 118 -18.91 -0.86 -9.40
CA THR A 118 -18.26 0.06 -10.33
C THR A 118 -17.72 -0.70 -11.54
N ALA A 119 -18.10 -0.25 -12.75
CA ALA A 119 -17.61 -0.86 -13.98
C ALA A 119 -16.11 -0.65 -14.12
N GLY A 120 -15.37 -1.72 -14.43
CA GLY A 120 -13.92 -1.66 -14.59
C GLY A 120 -13.13 -1.56 -13.29
N LEU A 121 -13.74 -1.89 -12.15
CA LEU A 121 -13.06 -1.91 -10.86
C LEU A 121 -12.04 -3.04 -10.78
N VAL A 122 -10.87 -2.76 -10.23
CA VAL A 122 -9.80 -3.74 -9.99
C VAL A 122 -9.29 -3.55 -8.57
N LEU A 123 -9.08 -4.66 -7.89
CA LEU A 123 -8.41 -4.68 -6.58
C LEU A 123 -6.95 -5.08 -6.77
N ILE A 124 -6.05 -4.25 -6.29
CA ILE A 124 -4.62 -4.56 -6.29
C ILE A 124 -4.27 -5.08 -4.90
N LYS A 125 -3.78 -6.32 -4.84
CA LYS A 125 -3.23 -6.90 -3.60
C LYS A 125 -1.71 -6.86 -3.70
N VAL A 126 -1.06 -6.19 -2.76
CA VAL A 126 0.40 -6.16 -2.68
C VAL A 126 0.84 -7.05 -1.54
N LYS A 127 1.58 -8.10 -1.85
CA LYS A 127 2.18 -9.00 -0.86
C LYS A 127 3.61 -8.55 -0.61
N ALA A 128 3.91 -8.15 0.61
CA ALA A 128 5.26 -7.76 0.99
C ALA A 128 6.19 -8.98 0.99
N SER A 129 7.40 -8.79 0.50
CA SER A 129 8.50 -9.74 0.67
C SER A 129 9.54 -9.20 1.66
N ARG A 130 9.74 -7.90 1.68
CA ARG A 130 10.64 -7.23 2.59
C ARG A 130 10.07 -5.89 3.02
N VAL A 131 10.15 -5.59 4.31
CA VAL A 131 9.71 -4.33 4.88
C VAL A 131 10.89 -3.68 5.57
N HIS A 132 11.20 -2.45 5.20
CA HIS A 132 12.24 -1.65 5.83
C HIS A 132 11.58 -0.49 6.56
N TYR A 133 11.99 -0.21 7.79
CA TYR A 133 11.40 0.89 8.57
C TYR A 133 12.47 1.78 9.18
N TRP A 134 12.07 3.03 9.39
CA TRP A 134 12.85 4.03 10.12
C TRP A 134 11.92 4.64 11.17
N ASP A 135 12.27 4.51 12.42
CA ASP A 135 11.47 5.00 13.54
C ASP A 135 12.38 5.76 14.52
N GLY A 136 12.45 7.07 14.36
CA GLY A 136 13.40 7.89 15.12
C GLY A 136 14.83 7.52 14.77
N GLU A 137 15.57 7.01 15.74
CA GLU A 137 16.93 6.51 15.54
C GLU A 137 16.98 5.02 15.19
N ASP A 138 15.86 4.33 15.32
CA ASP A 138 15.75 2.91 15.00
C ASP A 138 15.58 2.71 13.50
N GLU A 139 16.29 1.73 12.98
CA GLU A 139 16.15 1.28 11.60
C GLU A 139 16.22 -0.24 11.59
N GLY A 140 15.40 -0.86 10.76
CA GLY A 140 15.41 -2.32 10.66
C GLY A 140 14.68 -2.85 9.45
N GLU A 141 14.79 -4.14 9.26
CA GLU A 141 14.15 -4.86 8.17
C GLU A 141 13.44 -6.10 8.68
N LEU A 142 12.33 -6.42 8.02
CA LEU A 142 11.57 -7.65 8.23
C LEU A 142 11.44 -8.38 6.90
N LEU A 143 11.76 -9.66 6.89
CA LEU A 143 11.42 -10.55 5.77
C LEU A 143 10.04 -11.13 6.05
N VAL A 144 9.17 -11.12 5.05
CA VAL A 144 7.77 -11.53 5.19
C VAL A 144 7.49 -12.78 4.38
#